data_ec07b99b0208d60a1657b9b983480a2b
#
_entry.id   ec07b99b0208d60a1657b9b983480a2b
#
_cell.length_a   1.000
_cell.length_b   1.000
_cell.length_c   1.000
_cell.angle_alpha   90.00
_cell.angle_beta   90.00
_cell.angle_gamma   90.00
#
_symmetry.space_group_name_H-M   'P 1'
#
loop_
_entity.id
_entity.type
_entity.pdbx_description
1 polymer ?
#
loop_
_entity_poly.entity_id
_entity_poly.type
_entity_poly.pdbx_seq_one_letter_code
_entity_poly.pdbx_strand_id
1 'polypeptide(L)'
;MMSGAAALLATGLPAEAAPLDPGQCWRFWRARFVQPDGRVVDDLQNATSHSEGQGYGLLLAQAHGDERTFRNIEEWTDHNLAIRQDNLMAWQWIPRRRDNIDDWHNATDGDLFRAWALLRAARDSGWWEYRDKAIAIARDISALCLAPDPRAPGELLLKPGAESRATPERVLFNPSYIMSRALRELGYAADDDRLIRAADHGETVLAELSRESVMPDWIDVTPGGFDAPQEHELRSSYDALRIPLYLSWSGRNGNPAVSHVLDRLESAGAPGKLAVSVDAAGGLRDLSDHAGYLAILALGRCGPLPEITTQDTAQSYYPATLQLLAHLANREQRHC
;
A
#
# COMPACT_ATOMS: atom_id res chain seq x y z
N MET A 1 16.46 44.55 -55.37
CA MET A 1 15.23 44.04 -54.75
C MET A 1 15.58 42.72 -54.09
N MET A 2 15.74 42.72 -52.74
CA MET A 2 16.00 41.51 -51.96
C MET A 2 14.72 41.19 -51.16
N SER A 3 14.07 40.12 -51.53
CA SER A 3 12.91 39.59 -50.76
C SER A 3 13.38 38.79 -49.55
N GLY A 4 13.09 39.29 -48.38
CA GLY A 4 13.30 38.56 -47.14
C GLY A 4 12.09 37.65 -46.85
N ALA A 5 12.31 36.34 -46.80
CA ALA A 5 11.31 35.39 -46.33
C ALA A 5 11.34 35.33 -44.79
N ALA A 6 10.25 35.76 -44.17
CA ALA A 6 10.04 35.60 -42.72
C ALA A 6 9.60 34.16 -42.43
N ALA A 7 10.43 33.40 -41.74
CA ALA A 7 10.05 32.09 -41.22
C ALA A 7 9.17 32.28 -39.98
N LEU A 8 7.90 31.89 -40.06
CA LEU A 8 7.00 31.75 -38.91
C LEU A 8 7.43 30.54 -38.11
N LEU A 9 8.04 30.77 -36.93
CA LEU A 9 8.20 29.76 -35.90
C LEU A 9 6.82 29.49 -35.27
N ALA A 10 6.21 28.40 -35.63
CA ALA A 10 5.03 27.88 -34.93
C ALA A 10 5.47 27.40 -33.55
N THR A 11 5.22 28.21 -32.51
CA THR A 11 5.30 27.75 -31.12
C THR A 11 4.14 26.80 -30.90
N GLY A 12 4.41 25.48 -31.03
CA GLY A 12 3.46 24.45 -30.63
C GLY A 12 3.21 24.58 -29.13
N LEU A 13 1.98 24.89 -28.75
CA LEU A 13 1.53 24.70 -27.34
C LEU A 13 1.80 23.26 -26.96
N PRO A 14 2.26 22.99 -25.71
CA PRO A 14 2.37 21.61 -25.22
C PRO A 14 1.01 20.93 -25.38
N ALA A 15 0.98 19.78 -26.03
CA ALA A 15 -0.25 19.00 -26.16
C ALA A 15 -0.78 18.74 -24.76
N GLU A 16 -2.02 19.18 -24.49
CA GLU A 16 -2.70 18.92 -23.23
C GLU A 16 -2.76 17.41 -23.03
N ALA A 17 -2.32 16.94 -21.85
CA ALA A 17 -2.26 15.51 -21.58
C ALA A 17 -3.67 14.93 -21.57
N ALA A 18 -3.94 13.99 -22.48
CA ALA A 18 -5.27 13.39 -22.61
C ALA A 18 -5.58 12.49 -21.40
N PRO A 19 -6.80 12.57 -20.85
CA PRO A 19 -7.22 11.66 -19.78
C PRO A 19 -7.31 10.21 -20.29
N LEU A 20 -6.97 9.28 -19.40
CA LEU A 20 -7.00 7.85 -19.68
C LEU A 20 -8.21 7.19 -18.99
N ASP A 21 -8.86 6.27 -19.66
CA ASP A 21 -9.86 5.41 -19.01
C ASP A 21 -9.20 4.38 -18.07
N PRO A 22 -9.94 3.81 -17.10
CA PRO A 22 -9.37 2.89 -16.12
C PRO A 22 -8.69 1.67 -16.76
N GLY A 23 -9.20 1.16 -17.88
CA GLY A 23 -8.60 0.04 -18.60
C GLY A 23 -7.29 0.43 -19.27
N GLN A 24 -7.17 1.67 -19.78
CA GLN A 24 -5.92 2.22 -20.30
C GLN A 24 -4.89 2.36 -19.18
N CYS A 25 -5.28 2.93 -18.04
CA CYS A 25 -4.40 3.06 -16.86
C CYS A 25 -3.82 1.71 -16.44
N TRP A 26 -4.67 0.68 -16.31
CA TRP A 26 -4.23 -0.68 -16.01
C TRP A 26 -3.25 -1.22 -17.06
N ARG A 27 -3.55 -1.07 -18.36
CA ARG A 27 -2.67 -1.56 -19.44
C ARG A 27 -1.28 -0.92 -19.38
N PHE A 28 -1.19 0.40 -19.11
CA PHE A 28 0.09 1.09 -18.96
C PHE A 28 0.86 0.60 -17.74
N TRP A 29 0.20 0.53 -16.58
CA TRP A 29 0.82 0.05 -15.34
C TRP A 29 1.35 -1.38 -15.51
N ARG A 30 0.51 -2.27 -16.02
CA ARG A 30 0.86 -3.67 -16.28
C ARG A 30 2.05 -3.78 -17.25
N ALA A 31 2.01 -3.06 -18.38
CA ALA A 31 3.07 -3.12 -19.38
C ALA A 31 4.41 -2.63 -18.85
N ARG A 32 4.41 -1.75 -17.84
CA ARG A 32 5.63 -1.19 -17.27
C ARG A 32 6.18 -2.01 -16.11
N PHE A 33 5.30 -2.48 -15.24
CA PHE A 33 5.72 -3.05 -13.96
C PHE A 33 5.51 -4.56 -13.83
N VAL A 34 4.77 -5.20 -14.74
CA VAL A 34 4.59 -6.67 -14.72
C VAL A 34 5.42 -7.30 -15.82
N GLN A 35 6.38 -8.13 -15.43
CA GLN A 35 7.20 -8.89 -16.36
C GLN A 35 6.38 -10.02 -17.03
N PRO A 36 6.84 -10.58 -18.18
CA PRO A 36 6.10 -11.63 -18.88
C PRO A 36 5.86 -12.89 -18.05
N ASP A 37 6.71 -13.17 -17.05
CA ASP A 37 6.58 -14.29 -16.13
C ASP A 37 5.65 -14.03 -14.94
N GLY A 38 5.11 -12.81 -14.80
CA GLY A 38 4.21 -12.43 -13.71
C GLY A 38 4.87 -11.65 -12.57
N ARG A 39 6.18 -11.44 -12.62
CA ARG A 39 6.91 -10.69 -11.61
C ARG A 39 6.56 -9.20 -11.65
N VAL A 40 6.08 -8.63 -10.53
CA VAL A 40 5.89 -7.20 -10.36
C VAL A 40 7.21 -6.57 -9.90
N VAL A 41 7.63 -5.49 -10.55
CA VAL A 41 8.95 -4.89 -10.38
C VAL A 41 8.86 -3.46 -9.90
N ASP A 42 9.62 -3.12 -8.86
CA ASP A 42 9.89 -1.73 -8.48
C ASP A 42 11.10 -1.21 -9.27
N ASP A 43 10.85 -0.25 -10.15
CA ASP A 43 11.85 0.32 -11.06
C ASP A 43 12.88 1.23 -10.35
N LEU A 44 12.56 1.74 -9.16
CA LEU A 44 13.48 2.55 -8.36
C LEU A 44 14.33 1.74 -7.37
N GLN A 45 13.91 0.52 -7.05
CA GLN A 45 14.61 -0.35 -6.10
C GLN A 45 15.41 -1.45 -6.81
N ASN A 46 16.24 -1.10 -7.80
CA ASN A 46 17.08 -2.03 -8.55
C ASN A 46 16.32 -3.21 -9.17
N ALA A 47 15.11 -2.96 -9.64
CA ALA A 47 14.22 -3.97 -10.20
C ALA A 47 13.89 -5.11 -9.21
N THR A 48 13.86 -4.81 -7.93
CA THR A 48 13.43 -5.71 -6.86
C THR A 48 11.93 -5.98 -6.94
N SER A 49 11.49 -7.12 -6.44
CA SER A 49 10.08 -7.45 -6.26
C SER A 49 9.78 -7.64 -4.78
N HIS A 50 8.72 -7.02 -4.32
CA HIS A 50 8.27 -7.09 -2.93
C HIS A 50 6.97 -7.87 -2.83
N SER A 51 6.74 -8.56 -1.73
CA SER A 51 5.49 -9.24 -1.43
C SER A 51 4.29 -8.28 -1.53
N GLU A 52 4.46 -7.04 -1.03
CA GLU A 52 3.48 -5.96 -1.17
C GLU A 52 3.17 -5.69 -2.65
N GLY A 53 4.20 -5.58 -3.48
CA GLY A 53 4.06 -5.32 -4.92
C GLY A 53 3.30 -6.40 -5.66
N GLN A 54 3.57 -7.67 -5.33
CA GLN A 54 2.81 -8.81 -5.87
C GLN A 54 1.35 -8.73 -5.43
N GLY A 55 1.08 -8.43 -4.15
CA GLY A 55 -0.27 -8.25 -3.61
C GLY A 55 -1.04 -7.12 -4.31
N TYR A 56 -0.42 -5.98 -4.56
CA TYR A 56 -1.04 -4.87 -5.30
C TYR A 56 -1.30 -5.23 -6.76
N GLY A 57 -0.35 -5.91 -7.41
CA GLY A 57 -0.53 -6.40 -8.78
C GLY A 57 -1.72 -7.34 -8.91
N LEU A 58 -1.89 -8.27 -7.96
CA LEU A 58 -3.05 -9.15 -7.89
C LEU A 58 -4.35 -8.37 -7.69
N LEU A 59 -4.40 -7.42 -6.75
CA LEU A 59 -5.60 -6.60 -6.52
C LEU A 59 -6.00 -5.81 -7.78
N LEU A 60 -5.04 -5.20 -8.45
CA LEU A 60 -5.29 -4.42 -9.67
C LEU A 60 -5.73 -5.33 -10.81
N ALA A 61 -5.07 -6.48 -11.02
CA ALA A 61 -5.47 -7.45 -12.04
C ALA A 61 -6.90 -7.96 -11.81
N GLN A 62 -7.25 -8.31 -10.57
CA GLN A 62 -8.60 -8.72 -10.19
C GLN A 62 -9.63 -7.62 -10.44
N ALA A 63 -9.34 -6.38 -10.03
CA ALA A 63 -10.25 -5.24 -10.17
C ALA A 63 -10.51 -4.84 -11.64
N HIS A 64 -9.62 -5.21 -12.56
CA HIS A 64 -9.76 -5.01 -13.99
C HIS A 64 -10.19 -6.26 -14.76
N GLY A 65 -10.46 -7.38 -14.08
CA GLY A 65 -10.90 -8.64 -14.71
C GLY A 65 -9.83 -9.30 -15.59
N ASP A 66 -8.55 -8.97 -15.37
CA ASP A 66 -7.42 -9.54 -16.12
C ASP A 66 -6.94 -10.84 -15.46
N GLU A 67 -7.74 -11.90 -15.64
CA GLU A 67 -7.48 -13.23 -15.08
C GLU A 67 -6.11 -13.78 -15.49
N ARG A 68 -5.71 -13.56 -16.73
CA ARG A 68 -4.43 -14.07 -17.23
C ARG A 68 -3.26 -13.43 -16.47
N THR A 69 -3.26 -12.12 -16.31
CA THR A 69 -2.22 -11.42 -15.56
C THR A 69 -2.27 -11.80 -14.10
N PHE A 70 -3.46 -11.90 -13.50
CA PHE A 70 -3.64 -12.36 -12.12
C PHE A 70 -2.98 -13.73 -11.90
N ARG A 71 -3.29 -14.71 -12.76
CA ARG A 71 -2.72 -16.06 -12.68
C ARG A 71 -1.19 -16.04 -12.78
N ASN A 72 -0.64 -15.31 -13.75
CA ASN A 72 0.81 -15.20 -13.91
C ASN A 72 1.48 -14.61 -12.66
N ILE A 73 0.91 -13.54 -12.09
CA ILE A 73 1.44 -12.92 -10.87
C ILE A 73 1.39 -13.92 -9.71
N GLU A 74 0.27 -14.62 -9.52
CA GLU A 74 0.12 -15.59 -8.43
C GLU A 74 1.07 -16.79 -8.61
N GLU A 75 1.19 -17.33 -9.80
CA GLU A 75 2.13 -18.42 -10.09
C GLU A 75 3.58 -18.02 -9.81
N TRP A 76 3.98 -16.82 -10.25
CA TRP A 76 5.32 -16.32 -9.96
C TRP A 76 5.54 -16.14 -8.46
N THR A 77 4.57 -15.56 -7.76
CA THR A 77 4.61 -15.32 -6.31
C THR A 77 4.74 -16.63 -5.55
N ASP A 78 3.94 -17.62 -5.92
CA ASP A 78 3.92 -18.95 -5.29
C ASP A 78 5.30 -19.66 -5.43
N HIS A 79 5.92 -19.55 -6.61
CA HIS A 79 7.21 -20.19 -6.88
C HIS A 79 8.42 -19.47 -6.30
N ASN A 80 8.34 -18.14 -6.14
CA ASN A 80 9.53 -17.34 -5.84
C ASN A 80 9.52 -16.68 -4.45
N LEU A 81 8.34 -16.37 -3.89
CA LEU A 81 8.22 -15.74 -2.57
C LEU A 81 7.58 -16.65 -1.51
N ALA A 82 6.65 -17.53 -1.88
CA ALA A 82 6.01 -18.45 -0.94
C ALA A 82 6.91 -19.67 -0.65
N ILE A 83 8.13 -19.41 -0.19
CA ILE A 83 9.17 -20.41 0.08
C ILE A 83 9.22 -20.86 1.54
N ARG A 84 8.37 -20.26 2.39
CA ARG A 84 8.29 -20.54 3.82
C ARG A 84 7.56 -21.87 4.06
N GLN A 85 7.62 -22.38 5.29
CA GLN A 85 6.89 -23.61 5.68
C GLN A 85 5.42 -23.33 6.00
N ASP A 86 5.08 -22.06 6.27
CA ASP A 86 3.71 -21.55 6.38
C ASP A 86 3.23 -21.04 5.00
N ASN A 87 2.03 -20.43 4.95
CA ASN A 87 1.47 -19.88 3.72
C ASN A 87 1.86 -18.41 3.45
N LEU A 88 2.76 -17.83 4.29
CA LEU A 88 3.23 -16.46 4.13
C LEU A 88 4.37 -16.40 3.10
N MET A 89 4.73 -15.18 2.70
CA MET A 89 5.76 -14.94 1.69
C MET A 89 7.06 -14.40 2.31
N ALA A 90 8.21 -14.71 1.75
CA ALA A 90 9.39 -13.86 1.92
C ALA A 90 9.08 -12.46 1.37
N TRP A 91 9.51 -11.41 2.11
CA TRP A 91 9.09 -10.04 1.77
C TRP A 91 9.73 -9.48 0.50
N GLN A 92 10.91 -10.01 0.09
CA GLN A 92 11.70 -9.45 -1.00
C GLN A 92 12.39 -10.49 -1.86
N TRP A 93 12.37 -10.27 -3.17
CA TRP A 93 13.14 -10.99 -4.17
C TRP A 93 14.03 -10.01 -4.93
N ILE A 94 15.35 -10.28 -4.98
CA ILE A 94 16.34 -9.39 -5.57
C ILE A 94 16.94 -10.06 -6.82
N PRO A 95 16.82 -9.43 -8.01
CA PRO A 95 17.36 -10.01 -9.23
C PRO A 95 18.89 -10.06 -9.22
N ARG A 96 19.47 -11.02 -9.96
CA ARG A 96 20.93 -11.15 -10.17
C ARG A 96 21.73 -11.50 -8.92
N ARG A 97 21.12 -11.97 -7.86
CA ARG A 97 21.78 -12.60 -6.73
C ARG A 97 21.77 -14.11 -6.88
N ARG A 98 22.76 -14.79 -6.23
CA ARG A 98 22.88 -16.24 -6.28
C ARG A 98 21.62 -16.93 -5.74
N ASP A 99 21.09 -16.40 -4.64
CA ASP A 99 19.93 -16.94 -3.94
C ASP A 99 18.83 -15.87 -3.90
N ASN A 100 18.45 -15.19 -4.91
CA ASN A 100 17.45 -14.13 -5.07
C ASN A 100 16.69 -13.65 -3.81
N ILE A 101 16.66 -14.42 -2.72
CA ILE A 101 16.08 -14.12 -1.42
C ILE A 101 17.18 -14.14 -0.38
N ASP A 102 17.53 -12.97 0.17
CA ASP A 102 18.49 -12.82 1.26
C ASP A 102 17.81 -12.90 2.62
N ASP A 103 16.54 -12.46 2.69
CA ASP A 103 15.74 -12.41 3.90
C ASP A 103 14.39 -13.10 3.64
N TRP A 104 14.17 -14.21 4.32
CA TRP A 104 12.98 -15.04 4.21
C TRP A 104 11.83 -14.59 5.14
N HIS A 105 12.04 -13.58 5.99
CA HIS A 105 10.99 -13.01 6.82
C HIS A 105 9.83 -12.52 5.96
N ASN A 106 8.64 -12.57 6.50
CA ASN A 106 7.48 -12.01 5.82
C ASN A 106 7.30 -10.52 6.13
N ALA A 107 6.56 -9.83 5.26
CA ALA A 107 5.94 -8.54 5.54
C ALA A 107 4.43 -8.73 5.51
N THR A 108 3.79 -8.51 6.67
CA THR A 108 2.38 -8.86 6.87
C THR A 108 1.44 -8.10 5.92
N ASP A 109 1.78 -6.90 5.48
CA ASP A 109 0.99 -6.15 4.48
C ASP A 109 0.97 -6.86 3.13
N GLY A 110 2.10 -7.39 2.66
CA GLY A 110 2.17 -8.15 1.42
C GLY A 110 1.30 -9.40 1.47
N ASP A 111 1.38 -10.17 2.56
CA ASP A 111 0.55 -11.36 2.78
C ASP A 111 -0.93 -11.00 2.87
N LEU A 112 -1.26 -9.91 3.56
CA LEU A 112 -2.63 -9.42 3.70
C LEU A 112 -3.23 -9.05 2.34
N PHE A 113 -2.48 -8.31 1.51
CA PHE A 113 -2.96 -7.92 0.18
C PHE A 113 -3.05 -9.10 -0.78
N ARG A 114 -2.10 -10.06 -0.73
CA ARG A 114 -2.20 -11.29 -1.50
C ARG A 114 -3.45 -12.08 -1.10
N ALA A 115 -3.63 -12.36 0.19
CA ALA A 115 -4.80 -13.09 0.68
C ALA A 115 -6.12 -12.41 0.30
N TRP A 116 -6.17 -11.09 0.44
CA TRP A 116 -7.37 -10.32 0.10
C TRP A 116 -7.65 -10.32 -1.41
N ALA A 117 -6.62 -10.21 -2.27
CA ALA A 117 -6.76 -10.32 -3.71
C ALA A 117 -7.28 -11.70 -4.13
N LEU A 118 -6.75 -12.79 -3.55
CA LEU A 118 -7.20 -14.15 -3.79
C LEU A 118 -8.65 -14.36 -3.33
N LEU A 119 -9.03 -13.82 -2.16
CA LEU A 119 -10.42 -13.88 -1.67
C LEU A 119 -11.38 -13.16 -2.63
N ARG A 120 -11.01 -11.97 -3.08
CA ARG A 120 -11.80 -11.17 -4.04
C ARG A 120 -11.89 -11.87 -5.40
N ALA A 121 -10.81 -12.49 -5.87
CA ALA A 121 -10.80 -13.27 -7.09
C ALA A 121 -11.84 -14.39 -7.05
N ALA A 122 -11.92 -15.12 -5.94
CA ALA A 122 -12.92 -16.17 -5.74
C ALA A 122 -14.34 -15.61 -5.61
N ARG A 123 -14.53 -14.58 -4.77
CA ARG A 123 -15.86 -14.07 -4.42
C ARG A 123 -16.47 -13.19 -5.51
N ASP A 124 -15.66 -12.25 -6.06
CA ASP A 124 -16.16 -11.16 -6.90
C ASP A 124 -15.95 -11.43 -8.40
N SER A 125 -14.92 -12.24 -8.76
CA SER A 125 -14.62 -12.60 -10.17
C SER A 125 -15.03 -14.03 -10.53
N GLY A 126 -15.41 -14.86 -9.55
CA GLY A 126 -15.80 -16.25 -9.78
C GLY A 126 -14.62 -17.20 -10.03
N TRP A 127 -13.39 -16.80 -9.72
CA TRP A 127 -12.19 -17.62 -9.83
C TRP A 127 -12.00 -18.42 -8.54
N TRP A 128 -12.84 -19.45 -8.36
CA TRP A 128 -13.05 -20.16 -7.09
C TRP A 128 -11.82 -20.90 -6.55
N GLU A 129 -10.89 -21.28 -7.42
CA GLU A 129 -9.67 -22.00 -7.09
C GLU A 129 -8.77 -21.26 -6.08
N TYR A 130 -8.91 -19.95 -5.97
CA TYR A 130 -8.08 -19.15 -5.07
C TYR A 130 -8.61 -19.07 -3.63
N ARG A 131 -9.85 -19.52 -3.38
CA ARG A 131 -10.52 -19.33 -2.07
C ARG A 131 -9.77 -19.99 -0.91
N ASP A 132 -9.40 -21.25 -1.07
CA ASP A 132 -8.82 -22.03 0.02
C ASP A 132 -7.42 -21.51 0.36
N LYS A 133 -6.62 -21.08 -0.62
CA LYS A 133 -5.34 -20.43 -0.42
C LYS A 133 -5.50 -19.09 0.33
N ALA A 134 -6.47 -18.27 -0.02
CA ALA A 134 -6.77 -17.02 0.70
C ALA A 134 -7.05 -17.27 2.19
N ILE A 135 -7.86 -18.28 2.49
CA ILE A 135 -8.20 -18.67 3.87
C ILE A 135 -6.98 -19.20 4.61
N ALA A 136 -6.13 -20.02 3.95
CA ALA A 136 -4.92 -20.54 4.56
C ALA A 136 -3.95 -19.40 4.95
N ILE A 137 -3.71 -18.44 4.06
CA ILE A 137 -2.88 -17.26 4.36
C ILE A 137 -3.50 -16.44 5.49
N ALA A 138 -4.81 -16.20 5.48
CA ALA A 138 -5.49 -15.44 6.53
C ALA A 138 -5.33 -16.09 7.91
N ARG A 139 -5.41 -17.42 7.99
CA ARG A 139 -5.20 -18.17 9.23
C ARG A 139 -3.76 -18.07 9.71
N ASP A 140 -2.78 -18.09 8.83
CA ASP A 140 -1.37 -17.92 9.21
C ASP A 140 -1.06 -16.48 9.63
N ILE A 141 -1.65 -15.47 9.00
CA ILE A 141 -1.58 -14.08 9.49
C ILE A 141 -2.15 -14.01 10.91
N SER A 142 -3.31 -14.60 11.16
CA SER A 142 -3.93 -14.62 12.50
C SER A 142 -3.08 -15.35 13.54
N ALA A 143 -2.49 -16.49 13.16
CA ALA A 143 -1.70 -17.31 14.08
C ALA A 143 -0.33 -16.71 14.40
N LEU A 144 0.34 -16.10 13.40
CA LEU A 144 1.76 -15.74 13.45
C LEU A 144 2.01 -14.23 13.54
N CYS A 145 1.11 -13.40 13.00
CA CYS A 145 1.31 -11.96 12.88
C CYS A 145 0.43 -11.12 13.83
N LEU A 146 -0.25 -11.73 14.82
CA LEU A 146 -0.97 -11.01 15.84
C LEU A 146 -0.27 -11.16 17.21
N ALA A 147 -0.27 -10.07 17.99
CA ALA A 147 0.24 -10.04 19.35
C ALA A 147 -0.70 -9.26 20.28
N PRO A 148 -0.77 -9.58 21.59
CA PRO A 148 -1.47 -8.73 22.54
C PRO A 148 -0.87 -7.31 22.59
N ASP A 149 -1.73 -6.30 22.70
CA ASP A 149 -1.28 -4.92 22.95
C ASP A 149 -0.75 -4.82 24.38
N PRO A 150 0.52 -4.41 24.60
CA PRO A 150 1.07 -4.23 25.96
C PRO A 150 0.27 -3.28 26.86
N ARG A 151 -0.47 -2.32 26.28
CA ARG A 151 -1.34 -1.37 27.00
C ARG A 151 -2.70 -1.94 27.33
N ALA A 152 -3.16 -2.91 26.53
CA ALA A 152 -4.47 -3.54 26.64
C ALA A 152 -4.38 -5.03 26.23
N PRO A 153 -3.91 -5.94 27.12
CA PRO A 153 -3.61 -7.33 26.75
C PRO A 153 -4.80 -8.15 26.22
N GLY A 154 -6.02 -7.65 26.39
CA GLY A 154 -7.22 -8.21 25.79
C GLY A 154 -7.37 -7.87 24.29
N GLU A 155 -6.63 -6.89 23.77
CA GLU A 155 -6.69 -6.43 22.40
C GLU A 155 -5.49 -6.93 21.58
N LEU A 156 -5.62 -6.93 20.24
CA LEU A 156 -4.64 -7.49 19.33
C LEU A 156 -4.04 -6.42 18.40
N LEU A 157 -2.72 -6.37 18.36
CA LEU A 157 -1.95 -5.62 17.38
C LEU A 157 -1.56 -6.51 16.19
N LEU A 158 -1.60 -5.97 14.98
CA LEU A 158 -1.02 -6.58 13.80
C LEU A 158 0.48 -6.30 13.79
N LYS A 159 1.31 -7.35 13.93
CA LYS A 159 2.76 -7.24 13.80
C LYS A 159 3.17 -7.05 12.35
N PRO A 160 4.30 -6.38 12.08
CA PRO A 160 4.82 -6.22 10.73
C PRO A 160 5.26 -7.53 10.05
N GLY A 161 5.57 -8.56 10.83
CA GLY A 161 5.93 -9.88 10.35
C GLY A 161 5.82 -10.93 11.46
N ALA A 162 5.82 -12.19 11.08
CA ALA A 162 5.75 -13.31 12.02
C ALA A 162 6.93 -13.28 13.02
N GLU A 163 8.11 -12.92 12.53
CA GLU A 163 9.36 -12.84 13.30
C GLU A 163 9.55 -11.48 14.00
N SER A 164 8.68 -10.50 13.74
CA SER A 164 8.77 -9.18 14.39
C SER A 164 8.63 -9.29 15.90
N ARG A 165 9.42 -8.47 16.61
CA ARG A 165 9.46 -8.48 18.07
C ARG A 165 8.08 -8.26 18.68
N ALA A 166 7.70 -9.15 19.56
CA ALA A 166 6.52 -9.02 20.40
C ALA A 166 6.79 -9.67 21.77
N THR A 167 6.80 -8.86 22.81
CA THR A 167 6.89 -9.26 24.21
C THR A 167 5.76 -8.60 25.00
N PRO A 168 5.48 -9.00 26.25
CA PRO A 168 4.50 -8.30 27.08
C PRO A 168 4.83 -6.82 27.31
N GLU A 169 6.11 -6.44 27.21
CA GLU A 169 6.59 -5.08 27.45
C GLU A 169 6.73 -4.25 26.17
N ARG A 170 6.76 -4.91 24.99
CA ARG A 170 7.05 -4.17 23.74
C ARG A 170 6.63 -4.96 22.50
N VAL A 171 5.88 -4.30 21.63
CA VAL A 171 5.48 -4.83 20.31
C VAL A 171 5.84 -3.81 19.24
N LEU A 172 6.60 -4.24 18.23
CA LEU A 172 6.83 -3.42 17.04
C LEU A 172 5.54 -3.35 16.21
N PHE A 173 5.17 -2.14 15.80
CA PHE A 173 3.95 -1.88 15.06
C PHE A 173 4.24 -0.97 13.84
N ASN A 174 3.66 -1.31 12.68
CA ASN A 174 3.64 -0.43 11.52
C ASN A 174 2.20 0.05 11.29
N PRO A 175 1.90 1.33 11.54
CA PRO A 175 0.55 1.87 11.41
C PRO A 175 -0.06 1.70 10.01
N SER A 176 0.78 1.73 8.97
CA SER A 176 0.32 1.61 7.58
C SER A 176 -0.11 0.20 7.17
N TYR A 177 0.12 -0.82 8.02
CA TYR A 177 -0.32 -2.19 7.75
C TYR A 177 -1.80 -2.41 8.09
N ILE A 178 -2.44 -1.41 8.69
CA ILE A 178 -3.87 -1.49 9.03
C ILE A 178 -4.73 -1.18 7.81
N MET A 179 -4.98 -2.21 7.02
CA MET A 179 -6.03 -2.24 5.99
C MET A 179 -7.25 -2.96 6.58
N SER A 180 -8.05 -2.23 7.36
CA SER A 180 -9.10 -2.82 8.20
C SER A 180 -10.20 -3.52 7.40
N ARG A 181 -10.50 -3.07 6.19
CA ARG A 181 -11.43 -3.78 5.29
C ARG A 181 -10.91 -5.17 4.92
N ALA A 182 -9.64 -5.28 4.52
CA ALA A 182 -9.04 -6.56 4.16
C ALA A 182 -9.01 -7.52 5.37
N LEU A 183 -8.59 -7.02 6.54
CA LEU A 183 -8.59 -7.82 7.78
C LEU A 183 -9.97 -8.34 8.13
N ARG A 184 -11.03 -7.51 8.04
CA ARG A 184 -12.41 -7.94 8.32
C ARG A 184 -12.91 -8.94 7.28
N GLU A 185 -12.72 -8.66 5.97
CA GLU A 185 -13.19 -9.55 4.91
C GLU A 185 -12.51 -10.94 5.00
N LEU A 186 -11.22 -10.98 5.31
CA LEU A 186 -10.48 -12.22 5.53
C LEU A 186 -10.90 -12.92 6.83
N GLY A 187 -11.12 -12.17 7.91
CA GLY A 187 -11.62 -12.70 9.17
C GLY A 187 -12.98 -13.40 9.01
N TYR A 188 -13.91 -12.76 8.31
CA TYR A 188 -15.20 -13.39 7.98
C TYR A 188 -15.05 -14.63 7.09
N ALA A 189 -14.17 -14.58 6.10
CA ALA A 189 -13.97 -15.72 5.19
C ALA A 189 -13.30 -16.92 5.86
N ALA A 190 -12.40 -16.67 6.82
CA ALA A 190 -11.67 -17.68 7.56
C ALA A 190 -12.40 -18.16 8.84
N ASP A 191 -13.53 -17.52 9.19
CA ASP A 191 -14.23 -17.70 10.48
C ASP A 191 -13.29 -17.45 11.69
N ASP A 192 -12.59 -16.29 11.64
CA ASP A 192 -11.57 -15.91 12.60
C ASP A 192 -11.79 -14.47 13.13
N ASP A 193 -12.42 -14.37 14.31
CA ASP A 193 -12.71 -13.08 14.96
C ASP A 193 -11.43 -12.31 15.38
N ARG A 194 -10.28 -12.96 15.48
CA ARG A 194 -9.03 -12.30 15.86
C ARG A 194 -8.59 -11.27 14.83
N LEU A 195 -8.75 -11.58 13.52
CA LEU A 195 -8.46 -10.63 12.45
C LEU A 195 -9.42 -9.42 12.46
N ILE A 196 -10.70 -9.67 12.79
CA ILE A 196 -11.71 -8.61 12.92
C ILE A 196 -11.36 -7.69 14.10
N ARG A 197 -11.01 -8.26 15.25
CA ARG A 197 -10.59 -7.51 16.43
C ARG A 197 -9.29 -6.72 16.18
N ALA A 198 -8.32 -7.31 15.47
CA ALA A 198 -7.10 -6.61 15.08
C ALA A 198 -7.37 -5.43 14.15
N ALA A 199 -8.38 -5.53 13.26
CA ALA A 199 -8.84 -4.40 12.46
C ALA A 199 -9.43 -3.28 13.30
N ASP A 200 -10.34 -3.62 14.24
CA ASP A 200 -11.02 -2.64 15.09
C ASP A 200 -10.05 -1.95 16.05
N HIS A 201 -9.17 -2.73 16.68
CA HIS A 201 -8.15 -2.19 17.57
C HIS A 201 -7.09 -1.39 16.80
N GLY A 202 -6.69 -1.84 15.63
CA GLY A 202 -5.78 -1.10 14.75
C GLY A 202 -6.30 0.29 14.40
N GLU A 203 -7.60 0.43 14.08
CA GLU A 203 -8.24 1.74 13.86
C GLU A 203 -8.20 2.63 15.12
N THR A 204 -8.34 2.03 16.31
CA THR A 204 -8.22 2.74 17.60
C THR A 204 -6.79 3.23 17.82
N VAL A 205 -5.80 2.38 17.60
CA VAL A 205 -4.37 2.73 17.72
C VAL A 205 -3.98 3.84 16.75
N LEU A 206 -4.47 3.80 15.51
CA LEU A 206 -4.25 4.87 14.54
C LEU A 206 -4.84 6.21 15.01
N ALA A 207 -6.04 6.19 15.60
CA ALA A 207 -6.65 7.39 16.17
C ALA A 207 -5.89 7.93 17.40
N GLU A 208 -5.28 7.05 18.19
CA GLU A 208 -4.41 7.45 19.31
C GLU A 208 -3.10 8.07 18.80
N LEU A 209 -2.44 7.45 17.82
CA LEU A 209 -1.22 7.94 17.19
C LEU A 209 -1.39 9.30 16.49
N SER A 210 -2.61 9.65 16.08
CA SER A 210 -2.87 10.98 15.51
C SER A 210 -2.70 12.14 16.52
N ARG A 211 -2.49 11.85 17.80
CA ARG A 211 -2.18 12.84 18.85
C ARG A 211 -0.68 13.09 18.99
N GLU A 212 0.14 12.23 18.39
CA GLU A 212 1.59 12.44 18.35
C GLU A 212 1.97 13.56 17.36
N SER A 213 3.19 14.04 17.41
CA SER A 213 3.68 15.11 16.54
C SER A 213 3.64 14.73 15.05
N VAL A 214 3.93 13.48 14.75
CA VAL A 214 3.89 12.89 13.41
C VAL A 214 3.29 11.49 13.47
N MET A 215 2.58 11.08 12.43
CA MET A 215 2.19 9.68 12.25
C MET A 215 3.44 8.88 11.84
N PRO A 216 3.94 7.96 12.67
CA PRO A 216 5.19 7.28 12.37
C PRO A 216 5.04 6.19 11.31
N ASP A 217 6.13 5.91 10.57
CA ASP A 217 6.22 4.70 9.73
C ASP A 217 6.27 3.46 10.62
N TRP A 218 7.06 3.54 11.70
CA TRP A 218 7.29 2.46 12.66
C TRP A 218 7.25 3.01 14.08
N ILE A 219 6.68 2.25 15.01
CA ILE A 219 6.58 2.61 16.42
C ILE A 219 6.63 1.36 17.31
N ASP A 220 7.20 1.47 18.49
CA ASP A 220 7.08 0.46 19.52
C ASP A 220 5.92 0.79 20.44
N VAL A 221 5.02 -0.17 20.62
CA VAL A 221 3.92 -0.10 21.60
C VAL A 221 4.40 -0.71 22.91
N THR A 222 4.31 0.03 24.00
CA THR A 222 4.74 -0.38 25.36
C THR A 222 3.64 -0.16 26.36
N PRO A 223 3.69 -0.73 27.59
CA PRO A 223 2.67 -0.46 28.61
C PRO A 223 2.48 1.02 28.95
N GLY A 224 3.52 1.84 28.71
CA GLY A 224 3.49 3.30 28.95
C GLY A 224 2.91 4.10 27.78
N GLY A 225 2.69 3.50 26.62
CA GLY A 225 2.22 4.21 25.41
C GLY A 225 3.03 3.86 24.17
N PHE A 226 3.47 4.89 23.46
CA PHE A 226 4.23 4.78 22.22
C PHE A 226 5.65 5.25 22.43
N ASP A 227 6.63 4.42 22.07
CA ASP A 227 8.05 4.72 22.16
C ASP A 227 8.70 4.70 20.77
N ALA A 228 9.80 5.43 20.59
CA ALA A 228 10.61 5.32 19.38
C ALA A 228 11.02 3.86 19.12
N PRO A 229 10.93 3.38 17.87
CA PRO A 229 11.23 1.99 17.55
C PRO A 229 12.72 1.71 17.73
N GLN A 230 13.07 0.54 18.27
CA GLN A 230 14.47 0.20 18.54
C GLN A 230 15.26 -0.14 17.27
N GLU A 231 14.58 -0.64 16.25
CA GLU A 231 15.21 -1.19 15.03
C GLU A 231 15.02 -0.31 13.79
N HIS A 232 14.22 0.76 13.92
CA HIS A 232 13.90 1.66 12.84
C HIS A 232 14.07 3.12 13.26
N GLU A 233 14.22 4.00 12.28
CA GLU A 233 14.21 5.44 12.55
C GLU A 233 12.78 5.92 12.81
N LEU A 234 12.59 6.74 13.86
CA LEU A 234 11.31 7.41 14.09
C LEU A 234 11.15 8.55 13.09
N ARG A 235 10.28 8.35 12.11
CA ARG A 235 9.96 9.32 11.05
C ARG A 235 8.57 9.04 10.50
N SER A 236 8.02 9.99 9.75
CA SER A 236 6.80 9.82 8.96
C SER A 236 7.16 9.95 7.48
N SER A 237 6.98 8.90 6.69
CA SER A 237 7.42 8.86 5.31
C SER A 237 6.47 8.03 4.44
N TYR A 238 7.02 7.23 3.54
CA TYR A 238 6.27 6.49 2.54
C TYR A 238 5.30 5.43 3.10
N ASP A 239 5.59 4.87 4.28
CA ASP A 239 4.65 3.96 4.94
C ASP A 239 3.43 4.71 5.47
N ALA A 240 3.63 5.74 6.28
CA ALA A 240 2.54 6.52 6.87
C ALA A 240 1.63 7.17 5.81
N LEU A 241 2.17 7.46 4.63
CA LEU A 241 1.45 8.04 3.49
C LEU A 241 0.28 7.16 3.01
N ARG A 242 0.35 5.83 3.22
CA ARG A 242 -0.71 4.89 2.81
C ARG A 242 -1.93 4.90 3.75
N ILE A 243 -1.78 5.37 4.98
CA ILE A 243 -2.84 5.33 6.01
C ILE A 243 -4.15 6.01 5.54
N PRO A 244 -4.15 7.23 4.98
CA PRO A 244 -5.37 7.82 4.45
C PRO A 244 -6.04 6.98 3.36
N LEU A 245 -5.25 6.39 2.45
CA LEU A 245 -5.76 5.51 1.40
C LEU A 245 -6.50 4.31 2.00
N TYR A 246 -5.88 3.61 2.95
CA TYR A 246 -6.44 2.37 3.49
C TYR A 246 -7.64 2.61 4.40
N LEU A 247 -7.60 3.65 5.21
CA LEU A 247 -8.74 4.04 6.04
C LEU A 247 -9.92 4.52 5.17
N SER A 248 -9.66 5.35 4.15
CA SER A 248 -10.69 5.76 3.20
C SER A 248 -11.29 4.56 2.48
N TRP A 249 -10.46 3.64 1.98
CA TRP A 249 -10.92 2.42 1.31
C TRP A 249 -11.70 1.48 2.24
N SER A 250 -11.49 1.61 3.54
CA SER A 250 -12.23 0.88 4.58
C SER A 250 -13.51 1.59 5.06
N GLY A 251 -13.86 2.76 4.48
CA GLY A 251 -15.01 3.57 4.92
C GLY A 251 -14.78 4.24 6.28
N ARG A 252 -13.52 4.59 6.58
CA ARG A 252 -13.08 5.16 7.86
C ARG A 252 -12.47 6.56 7.71
N ASN A 253 -12.96 7.35 6.75
CA ASN A 253 -12.48 8.72 6.53
C ASN A 253 -12.57 9.62 7.77
N GLY A 254 -13.52 9.36 8.68
CA GLY A 254 -13.65 10.06 9.94
C GLY A 254 -12.60 9.71 11.00
N ASN A 255 -11.71 8.76 10.75
CA ASN A 255 -10.62 8.46 11.69
C ASN A 255 -9.63 9.65 11.74
N PRO A 256 -9.27 10.17 12.94
CA PRO A 256 -8.37 11.32 13.06
C PRO A 256 -7.00 11.14 12.38
N ALA A 257 -6.53 9.90 12.23
CA ALA A 257 -5.29 9.59 11.52
C ALA A 257 -5.32 10.05 10.06
N VAL A 258 -6.50 10.06 9.42
CA VAL A 258 -6.63 10.54 8.04
C VAL A 258 -6.28 12.02 7.96
N SER A 259 -6.98 12.88 8.72
CA SER A 259 -6.70 14.32 8.70
C SER A 259 -5.28 14.63 9.15
N HIS A 260 -4.77 13.95 10.18
CA HIS A 260 -3.41 14.15 10.69
C HIS A 260 -2.33 13.92 9.62
N VAL A 261 -2.42 12.84 8.86
CA VAL A 261 -1.46 12.56 7.76
C VAL A 261 -1.65 13.55 6.61
N LEU A 262 -2.90 13.88 6.25
CA LEU A 262 -3.16 14.82 5.14
C LEU A 262 -2.69 16.24 5.45
N ASP A 263 -2.91 16.72 6.68
CA ASP A 263 -2.43 18.03 7.13
C ASP A 263 -0.89 18.12 7.04
N ARG A 264 -0.20 17.04 7.41
CA ARG A 264 1.24 16.94 7.26
C ARG A 264 1.65 16.97 5.77
N LEU A 265 0.96 16.24 4.89
CA LEU A 265 1.26 16.26 3.46
C LEU A 265 1.11 17.67 2.87
N GLU A 266 0.09 18.42 3.28
CA GLU A 266 -0.17 19.79 2.83
C GLU A 266 0.78 20.83 3.46
N SER A 267 1.51 20.48 4.51
CA SER A 267 2.44 21.39 5.20
C SER A 267 3.72 21.72 4.42
N ALA A 268 3.84 21.27 3.18
CA ALA A 268 5.03 21.40 2.33
C ALA A 268 5.55 22.86 2.14
N GLY A 269 4.68 23.84 2.28
CA GLY A 269 5.03 25.25 2.04
C GLY A 269 5.43 25.59 0.60
N ALA A 270 5.33 24.64 -0.32
CA ALA A 270 5.68 24.77 -1.73
C ALA A 270 4.44 24.47 -2.62
N PRO A 271 4.02 25.41 -3.50
CA PRO A 271 2.85 25.20 -4.35
C PRO A 271 2.95 23.91 -5.18
N GLY A 272 1.87 23.11 -5.18
CA GLY A 272 1.77 21.87 -5.96
C GLY A 272 2.63 20.71 -5.45
N LYS A 273 3.31 20.85 -4.30
CA LYS A 273 4.11 19.78 -3.70
C LYS A 273 3.55 19.34 -2.36
N LEU A 274 3.78 18.09 -2.01
CA LEU A 274 3.41 17.46 -0.75
C LEU A 274 4.66 17.12 0.06
N ALA A 275 4.59 17.29 1.37
CA ALA A 275 5.63 16.85 2.30
C ALA A 275 5.54 15.35 2.51
N VAL A 276 6.18 14.56 1.66
CA VAL A 276 6.07 13.09 1.67
C VAL A 276 6.93 12.41 2.72
N SER A 277 7.97 13.10 3.21
CA SER A 277 8.81 12.61 4.31
C SER A 277 9.20 13.73 5.26
N VAL A 278 9.04 13.47 6.56
CA VAL A 278 9.45 14.34 7.65
C VAL A 278 10.14 13.53 8.76
N ASP A 279 11.02 14.17 9.52
CA ASP A 279 11.63 13.54 10.70
C ASP A 279 10.68 13.53 11.92
N ALA A 280 11.13 12.99 13.05
CA ALA A 280 10.34 12.88 14.28
C ALA A 280 9.86 14.22 14.85
N ALA A 281 10.56 15.32 14.55
CA ALA A 281 10.20 16.68 14.98
C ALA A 281 9.30 17.40 13.96
N GLY A 282 8.94 16.73 12.82
CA GLY A 282 8.19 17.34 11.73
C GLY A 282 9.05 18.13 10.74
N GLY A 283 10.37 18.08 10.85
CA GLY A 283 11.30 18.70 9.91
C GLY A 283 11.22 18.05 8.54
N LEU A 284 11.01 18.85 7.49
CA LEU A 284 10.87 18.39 6.11
C LEU A 284 12.13 17.67 5.62
N ARG A 285 11.96 16.46 5.05
CA ARG A 285 13.03 15.66 4.43
C ARG A 285 12.85 15.50 2.92
N ASP A 286 11.59 15.31 2.46
CA ASP A 286 11.33 15.09 1.05
C ASP A 286 10.00 15.70 0.61
N LEU A 287 9.99 16.24 -0.61
CA LEU A 287 8.85 16.84 -1.29
C LEU A 287 8.53 16.09 -2.58
N SER A 288 7.25 15.96 -2.89
CA SER A 288 6.82 15.33 -4.14
C SER A 288 5.58 15.99 -4.73
N ASP A 289 5.51 16.01 -6.06
CA ASP A 289 4.37 16.41 -6.87
C ASP A 289 3.76 15.25 -7.66
N HIS A 290 4.12 14.00 -7.32
CA HIS A 290 3.58 12.84 -8.01
C HIS A 290 2.06 12.73 -7.87
N ALA A 291 1.40 12.48 -9.01
CA ALA A 291 -0.06 12.39 -9.08
C ALA A 291 -0.64 11.29 -8.15
N GLY A 292 0.11 10.23 -7.88
CA GLY A 292 -0.30 9.18 -6.94
C GLY A 292 -0.51 9.69 -5.52
N TYR A 293 0.35 10.59 -5.05
CA TYR A 293 0.21 11.17 -3.70
C TYR A 293 -0.89 12.23 -3.65
N LEU A 294 -1.05 13.00 -4.74
CA LEU A 294 -2.17 13.94 -4.88
C LEU A 294 -3.52 13.20 -4.92
N ALA A 295 -3.57 12.01 -5.51
CA ALA A 295 -4.77 11.18 -5.52
C ALA A 295 -5.14 10.68 -4.11
N ILE A 296 -4.16 10.32 -3.27
CA ILE A 296 -4.40 9.97 -1.86
C ILE A 296 -4.93 11.18 -1.10
N LEU A 297 -4.33 12.35 -1.28
CA LEU A 297 -4.80 13.59 -0.66
C LEU A 297 -6.26 13.86 -1.03
N ALA A 298 -6.60 13.84 -2.32
CA ALA A 298 -7.94 14.07 -2.80
C ALA A 298 -8.95 13.05 -2.25
N LEU A 299 -8.59 11.76 -2.25
CA LEU A 299 -9.41 10.69 -1.69
C LEU A 299 -9.72 10.92 -0.20
N GLY A 300 -8.70 11.18 0.61
CA GLY A 300 -8.86 11.37 2.04
C GLY A 300 -9.58 12.68 2.40
N ARG A 301 -9.49 13.73 1.56
CA ARG A 301 -10.26 14.99 1.69
C ARG A 301 -11.68 14.90 1.10
N CYS A 302 -12.09 13.73 0.62
CA CYS A 302 -13.39 13.55 -0.06
C CYS A 302 -13.57 14.49 -1.26
N GLY A 303 -12.50 14.88 -1.89
CA GLY A 303 -12.49 15.70 -3.10
C GLY A 303 -12.51 14.87 -4.39
N PRO A 304 -12.72 15.51 -5.53
CA PRO A 304 -12.58 14.84 -6.82
C PRO A 304 -11.13 14.41 -7.03
N LEU A 305 -10.93 13.13 -7.40
CA LEU A 305 -9.60 12.64 -7.73
C LEU A 305 -9.10 13.28 -9.03
N PRO A 306 -7.80 13.64 -9.11
CA PRO A 306 -7.20 14.06 -10.36
C PRO A 306 -7.38 12.97 -11.43
N GLU A 307 -7.71 13.37 -12.65
CA GLU A 307 -7.75 12.45 -13.79
C GLU A 307 -6.34 11.87 -14.05
N ILE A 308 -6.28 10.59 -14.38
CA ILE A 308 -5.01 9.98 -14.80
C ILE A 308 -4.78 10.33 -16.26
N THR A 309 -3.62 10.88 -16.55
CA THR A 309 -3.26 11.32 -17.90
C THR A 309 -2.10 10.51 -18.48
N THR A 310 -1.80 10.71 -19.75
CA THR A 310 -0.64 10.11 -20.38
C THR A 310 0.69 10.51 -19.75
N GLN A 311 0.78 11.68 -19.09
CA GLN A 311 1.98 12.10 -18.37
C GLN A 311 2.20 11.26 -17.09
N ASP A 312 1.13 10.86 -16.42
CA ASP A 312 1.20 10.06 -15.20
C ASP A 312 1.75 8.66 -15.44
N THR A 313 1.72 8.17 -16.68
CA THR A 313 2.31 6.88 -17.04
C THR A 313 3.84 6.85 -16.90
N ALA A 314 4.48 8.02 -16.78
CA ALA A 314 5.91 8.14 -16.54
C ALA A 314 6.32 8.04 -15.06
N GLN A 315 5.37 8.08 -14.12
CA GLN A 315 5.66 7.93 -12.69
C GLN A 315 6.38 6.60 -12.41
N SER A 316 7.24 6.58 -11.39
CA SER A 316 7.83 5.34 -10.88
C SER A 316 6.76 4.42 -10.27
N TYR A 317 7.16 3.18 -10.00
CA TYR A 317 6.28 2.11 -9.52
C TYR A 317 5.38 2.54 -8.36
N TYR A 318 5.95 3.10 -7.29
CA TYR A 318 5.20 3.35 -6.06
C TYR A 318 4.09 4.40 -6.22
N PRO A 319 4.36 5.65 -6.67
CA PRO A 319 3.27 6.61 -6.88
C PRO A 319 2.28 6.18 -7.96
N ALA A 320 2.71 5.52 -9.05
CA ALA A 320 1.79 5.00 -10.07
C ALA A 320 0.83 3.94 -9.50
N THR A 321 1.33 3.06 -8.64
CA THR A 321 0.53 2.03 -7.96
C THR A 321 -0.48 2.67 -7.00
N LEU A 322 -0.04 3.61 -6.16
CA LEU A 322 -0.92 4.30 -5.22
C LEU A 322 -2.00 5.12 -5.92
N GLN A 323 -1.71 5.71 -7.09
CA GLN A 323 -2.72 6.39 -7.90
C GLN A 323 -3.83 5.43 -8.35
N LEU A 324 -3.48 4.26 -8.89
CA LEU A 324 -4.47 3.26 -9.29
C LEU A 324 -5.27 2.71 -8.11
N LEU A 325 -4.62 2.47 -6.98
CA LEU A 325 -5.30 2.01 -5.76
C LEU A 325 -6.24 3.09 -5.20
N ALA A 326 -5.88 4.37 -5.26
CA ALA A 326 -6.76 5.47 -4.84
C ALA A 326 -8.01 5.56 -5.75
N HIS A 327 -7.84 5.43 -7.06
CA HIS A 327 -8.97 5.37 -8.00
C HIS A 327 -9.84 4.13 -7.80
N LEU A 328 -9.24 2.98 -7.48
CA LEU A 328 -9.98 1.77 -7.13
C LEU A 328 -10.78 1.96 -5.84
N ALA A 329 -10.15 2.49 -4.79
CA ALA A 329 -10.79 2.80 -3.53
C ALA A 329 -11.99 3.74 -3.72
N ASN A 330 -11.84 4.82 -4.50
CA ASN A 330 -12.90 5.78 -4.79
C ASN A 330 -14.09 5.15 -5.54
N ARG A 331 -13.85 4.20 -6.45
CA ARG A 331 -14.92 3.47 -7.14
C ARG A 331 -15.70 2.54 -6.22
N GLU A 332 -15.04 1.96 -5.24
CA GLU A 332 -15.62 0.99 -4.31
C GLU A 332 -16.29 1.64 -3.10
N GLN A 333 -15.82 2.82 -2.70
CA GLN A 333 -16.42 3.62 -1.63
C GLN A 333 -17.36 4.66 -2.26
N ARG A 334 -18.66 4.40 -2.19
CA ARG A 334 -19.67 5.28 -2.79
C ARG A 334 -19.98 6.56 -1.96
N HIS A 335 -19.41 6.68 -0.77
CA HIS A 335 -19.66 7.80 0.14
C HIS A 335 -18.38 8.14 0.93
N CYS A 336 -17.89 9.28 0.71
CA CYS A 336 -17.10 10.01 1.69
C CYS A 336 -17.97 10.57 2.79
#